data_f8d4c0fe981a63804fbe00f1bfb13393
#
_entry.id   f8d4c0fe981a63804fbe00f1bfb13393
#
_cell.length_a   1.000
_cell.length_b   1.000
_cell.length_c   1.000
_cell.angle_alpha   90.00
_cell.angle_beta   90.00
_cell.angle_gamma   90.00
#
_symmetry.space_group_name_H-M   'P 1'
#
loop_
_entity.id
_entity.type
_entity.pdbx_description
1 polymer ?
#
loop_
_entity_poly.entity_id
_entity_poly.type
_entity_poly.pdbx_seq_one_letter_code
_entity_poly.pdbx_strand_id
1 'polypeptide(L)'
;MNSKLALKLVIIVVLIILMTTLSMFIYNLGRPFSYTEEGIKVLGEERGTYNYVIYLKPNTIYNSTKLDNAEFVYRKLVKSLDIKYHYTVDMVDEGEIKLKYNYLIKIVVPDKIEKILYKSKYFKLENHSKEITLELNDDSINLTKIDLLIGKIETESGLRIQDYNIEFITKLNLLYRNNITLTDNIETKLVMNILKRSELGDIIKFSSDNLSKTL
;
A
#
# COMPACT_ATOMS: atom_id res chain seq x y z
N MET A 1 51.10 53.42 -42.48
CA MET A 1 51.23 52.70 -41.17
C MET A 1 52.18 51.51 -41.40
N ASN A 2 53.30 51.47 -40.62
CA ASN A 2 54.34 50.45 -40.86
C ASN A 2 53.76 49.04 -40.62
N SER A 3 53.79 48.16 -41.62
CA SER A 3 53.28 46.81 -41.54
C SER A 3 53.80 45.99 -40.36
N LYS A 4 55.03 46.27 -39.95
CA LYS A 4 55.65 45.68 -38.75
C LYS A 4 55.01 46.14 -37.43
N LEU A 5 54.44 47.35 -37.38
CA LEU A 5 53.76 47.89 -36.21
C LEU A 5 52.34 47.27 -36.11
N ALA A 6 51.66 47.14 -37.22
CA ALA A 6 50.33 46.47 -37.27
C ALA A 6 50.43 45.00 -36.86
N LEU A 7 51.46 44.27 -37.32
CA LEU A 7 51.68 42.86 -36.93
C LEU A 7 51.93 42.70 -35.43
N LYS A 8 52.74 43.58 -34.83
CA LYS A 8 52.98 43.57 -33.37
C LYS A 8 51.71 43.83 -32.60
N LEU A 9 50.85 44.75 -33.04
CA LEU A 9 49.58 45.07 -32.38
C LEU A 9 48.60 43.89 -32.40
N VAL A 10 48.54 43.19 -33.54
CA VAL A 10 47.72 41.98 -33.68
C VAL A 10 48.21 40.87 -32.74
N ILE A 11 49.50 40.66 -32.64
CA ILE A 11 50.07 39.63 -31.73
C ILE A 11 49.73 39.94 -30.26
N ILE A 12 49.82 41.22 -29.86
CA ILE A 12 49.48 41.64 -28.48
C ILE A 12 48.00 41.39 -28.20
N VAL A 13 47.11 41.73 -29.09
CA VAL A 13 45.67 41.50 -28.94
C VAL A 13 45.35 40.00 -28.81
N VAL A 14 45.96 39.15 -29.65
CA VAL A 14 45.80 37.69 -29.57
C VAL A 14 46.29 37.13 -28.23
N LEU A 15 47.42 37.59 -27.76
CA LEU A 15 47.96 37.20 -26.44
C LEU A 15 47.03 37.61 -25.28
N ILE A 16 46.44 38.82 -25.31
CA ILE A 16 45.49 39.25 -24.32
C ILE A 16 44.23 38.38 -24.31
N ILE A 17 43.71 38.06 -25.50
CA ILE A 17 42.55 37.18 -25.61
C ILE A 17 42.86 35.77 -25.05
N LEU A 18 44.05 35.24 -25.37
CA LEU A 18 44.48 33.94 -24.88
C LEU A 18 44.62 33.90 -23.35
N MET A 19 45.20 34.94 -22.75
CA MET A 19 45.36 35.05 -21.31
C MET A 19 44.03 35.20 -20.60
N THR A 20 43.06 35.94 -21.15
CA THR A 20 41.74 36.11 -20.53
C THR A 20 40.93 34.79 -20.63
N THR A 21 40.99 34.09 -21.73
CA THR A 21 40.32 32.76 -21.89
C THR A 21 40.93 31.71 -20.95
N LEU A 22 42.26 31.69 -20.81
CA LEU A 22 42.96 30.77 -19.92
C LEU A 22 42.63 31.08 -18.45
N SER A 23 42.59 32.36 -18.05
CA SER A 23 42.18 32.78 -16.70
C SER A 23 40.74 32.40 -16.36
N MET A 24 39.83 32.53 -17.33
CA MET A 24 38.43 32.14 -17.16
C MET A 24 38.27 30.61 -17.03
N PHE A 25 39.08 29.85 -17.77
CA PHE A 25 39.12 28.41 -17.69
C PHE A 25 39.65 27.90 -16.35
N ILE A 26 40.76 28.48 -15.87
CA ILE A 26 41.34 28.18 -14.54
C ILE A 26 40.37 28.56 -13.41
N TYR A 27 39.69 29.70 -13.53
CA TYR A 27 38.67 30.12 -12.56
C TYR A 27 37.49 29.13 -12.49
N ASN A 28 37.06 28.63 -13.63
CA ASN A 28 35.98 27.61 -13.68
C ASN A 28 36.42 26.23 -13.19
N LEU A 29 37.68 25.83 -13.41
CA LEU A 29 38.25 24.59 -12.87
C LEU A 29 38.47 24.66 -11.33
N GLY A 30 38.72 25.82 -10.79
CA GLY A 30 38.92 26.03 -9.36
C GLY A 30 37.63 26.15 -8.55
N ARG A 31 36.46 26.16 -9.20
CA ARG A 31 35.20 26.12 -8.46
C ARG A 31 35.00 24.71 -7.92
N PRO A 32 34.80 24.53 -6.62
CA PRO A 32 34.44 23.23 -6.10
C PRO A 32 33.12 22.81 -6.78
N PHE A 33 33.13 21.69 -7.48
CA PHE A 33 31.92 21.04 -7.89
C PHE A 33 31.21 20.61 -6.60
N SER A 34 30.24 21.41 -6.15
CA SER A 34 29.31 20.94 -5.16
C SER A 34 28.40 19.92 -5.84
N TYR A 35 28.75 18.64 -5.76
CA TYR A 35 27.79 17.58 -5.96
C TYR A 35 26.84 17.65 -4.77
N THR A 36 25.66 18.16 -5.01
CA THR A 36 24.53 17.83 -4.15
C THR A 36 24.22 16.38 -4.51
N GLU A 37 24.79 15.42 -3.78
CA GLU A 37 24.20 14.09 -3.76
C GLU A 37 22.79 14.28 -3.22
N GLU A 38 21.80 14.23 -4.09
CA GLU A 38 20.42 13.99 -3.70
C GLU A 38 20.38 12.55 -3.17
N GLY A 39 20.88 12.35 -1.97
CA GLY A 39 20.75 11.10 -1.26
C GLY A 39 19.29 10.88 -0.96
N ILE A 40 18.73 9.76 -1.39
CA ILE A 40 17.40 9.30 -0.96
C ILE A 40 17.51 9.09 0.55
N LYS A 41 16.90 9.99 1.34
CA LYS A 41 16.83 9.81 2.79
C LYS A 41 15.66 8.89 3.10
N VAL A 42 15.96 7.68 3.54
CA VAL A 42 14.95 6.76 4.10
C VAL A 42 14.46 7.35 5.42
N LEU A 43 13.16 7.55 5.52
CA LEU A 43 12.51 8.13 6.70
C LEU A 43 11.98 7.05 7.64
N GLY A 44 11.65 5.88 7.10
CA GLY A 44 11.10 4.76 7.85
C GLY A 44 10.60 3.65 6.95
N GLU A 45 9.90 2.71 7.56
CA GLU A 45 9.23 1.61 6.87
C GLU A 45 7.79 1.49 7.36
N GLU A 46 6.91 1.08 6.47
CA GLU A 46 5.55 0.72 6.82
C GLU A 46 5.22 -0.69 6.32
N ARG A 47 4.47 -1.42 7.15
CA ARG A 47 4.05 -2.79 6.88
C ARG A 47 2.60 -2.97 7.28
N GLY A 48 1.84 -3.62 6.40
CA GLY A 48 0.44 -3.96 6.63
C GLY A 48 0.16 -5.38 6.20
N THR A 49 -0.40 -6.21 7.07
CA THR A 49 -0.69 -7.62 6.77
C THR A 49 -2.06 -8.03 7.28
N TYR A 50 -2.77 -8.79 6.44
CA TYR A 50 -3.96 -9.50 6.86
C TYR A 50 -3.61 -10.91 7.28
N ASN A 51 -4.11 -11.30 8.44
CA ASN A 51 -4.11 -12.67 8.94
C ASN A 51 -5.55 -13.10 9.16
N TYR A 52 -5.87 -14.37 8.90
CA TYR A 52 -7.21 -14.88 9.11
C TYR A 52 -7.18 -16.32 9.61
N VAL A 53 -8.20 -16.63 10.39
CA VAL A 53 -8.41 -17.93 10.99
C VAL A 53 -9.78 -18.45 10.55
N ILE A 54 -9.78 -19.62 9.94
CA ILE A 54 -10.99 -20.28 9.48
C ILE A 54 -11.34 -21.39 10.46
N TYR A 55 -12.47 -21.27 11.14
CA TYR A 55 -13.00 -22.33 11.99
C TYR A 55 -13.87 -23.25 11.17
N LEU A 56 -13.64 -24.54 11.27
CA LEU A 56 -14.34 -25.57 10.51
C LEU A 56 -15.34 -26.33 11.37
N LYS A 57 -16.38 -26.80 10.72
CA LYS A 57 -17.23 -27.87 11.26
C LYS A 57 -16.40 -29.17 11.34
N PRO A 58 -16.79 -30.14 12.19
CA PRO A 58 -16.16 -31.46 12.19
C PRO A 58 -16.14 -32.04 10.77
N ASN A 59 -14.95 -32.47 10.31
CA ASN A 59 -14.75 -32.96 8.95
C ASN A 59 -13.59 -33.93 8.89
N THR A 60 -13.56 -34.74 7.82
CA THR A 60 -12.50 -35.71 7.54
C THR A 60 -11.50 -35.23 6.47
N ILE A 61 -11.75 -34.06 5.85
CA ILE A 61 -10.95 -33.54 4.73
C ILE A 61 -9.68 -32.91 5.25
N TYR A 62 -9.80 -32.05 6.27
CA TYR A 62 -8.68 -31.28 6.79
C TYR A 62 -8.06 -31.87 8.05
N ASN A 63 -8.70 -32.89 8.69
CA ASN A 63 -8.30 -33.41 9.99
C ASN A 63 -8.05 -32.34 11.07
N SER A 64 -8.67 -31.20 10.93
CA SER A 64 -8.53 -30.03 11.78
C SER A 64 -9.85 -29.28 11.88
N THR A 65 -10.06 -28.62 13.02
CA THR A 65 -11.19 -27.70 13.23
C THR A 65 -10.80 -26.24 12.99
N LYS A 66 -9.52 -25.98 12.64
CA LYS A 66 -8.97 -24.64 12.46
C LYS A 66 -7.92 -24.64 11.34
N LEU A 67 -7.97 -23.63 10.47
CA LEU A 67 -6.97 -23.36 9.45
C LEU A 67 -6.51 -21.92 9.57
N ASP A 68 -5.21 -21.70 9.63
CA ASP A 68 -4.60 -20.37 9.68
C ASP A 68 -4.09 -20.01 8.28
N ASN A 69 -4.51 -18.86 7.74
CA ASN A 69 -4.07 -18.30 6.46
C ASN A 69 -4.10 -19.29 5.28
N ALA A 70 -5.12 -20.16 5.24
CA ALA A 70 -5.25 -21.15 4.17
C ALA A 70 -5.70 -20.48 2.87
N GLU A 71 -5.01 -20.78 1.75
CA GLU A 71 -5.31 -20.19 0.43
C GLU A 71 -6.72 -20.51 -0.06
N PHE A 72 -7.25 -21.69 0.29
CA PHE A 72 -8.61 -22.09 -0.06
C PHE A 72 -9.24 -23.00 0.98
N VAL A 73 -10.58 -23.02 1.01
CA VAL A 73 -11.37 -23.89 1.87
C VAL A 73 -12.72 -24.21 1.21
N TYR A 74 -13.25 -25.42 1.47
CA TYR A 74 -14.62 -25.77 1.07
C TYR A 74 -15.64 -24.98 1.90
N ARG A 75 -16.48 -24.20 1.23
CA ARG A 75 -17.46 -23.29 1.86
C ARG A 75 -18.38 -23.98 2.87
N LYS A 76 -18.85 -25.19 2.55
CA LYS A 76 -19.76 -25.97 3.42
C LYS A 76 -19.15 -26.34 4.78
N LEU A 77 -17.84 -26.46 4.83
CA LEU A 77 -17.10 -26.80 6.06
C LEU A 77 -16.82 -25.60 6.95
N VAL A 78 -16.90 -24.39 6.43
CA VAL A 78 -16.63 -23.19 7.21
C VAL A 78 -17.77 -22.95 8.21
N LYS A 79 -17.37 -22.80 9.48
CA LYS A 79 -18.26 -22.43 10.59
C LYS A 79 -18.24 -20.92 10.82
N SER A 80 -17.06 -20.36 11.00
CA SER A 80 -16.82 -18.92 11.19
C SER A 80 -15.44 -18.55 10.68
N LEU A 81 -15.23 -17.25 10.55
CA LEU A 81 -13.99 -16.66 10.08
C LEU A 81 -13.66 -15.45 10.94
N ASP A 82 -12.43 -15.41 11.47
CA ASP A 82 -11.85 -14.26 12.15
C ASP A 82 -10.82 -13.64 11.24
N ILE A 83 -10.86 -12.32 11.07
CA ILE A 83 -9.89 -11.56 10.27
C ILE A 83 -9.19 -10.57 11.18
N LYS A 84 -7.86 -10.52 11.06
CA LYS A 84 -7.01 -9.58 11.76
C LYS A 84 -6.20 -8.78 10.73
N TYR A 85 -6.17 -7.48 10.89
CA TYR A 85 -5.28 -6.62 10.15
C TYR A 85 -4.28 -6.01 11.12
N HIS A 86 -3.01 -6.19 10.83
CA HIS A 86 -1.90 -5.63 11.59
C HIS A 86 -1.14 -4.65 10.71
N TYR A 87 -0.97 -3.43 11.21
CA TYR A 87 -0.23 -2.37 10.52
C TYR A 87 0.77 -1.73 11.47
N THR A 88 1.99 -1.56 11.00
CA THR A 88 3.08 -0.89 11.73
C THR A 88 3.74 0.15 10.85
N VAL A 89 4.13 1.25 11.47
CA VAL A 89 5.07 2.24 10.91
C VAL A 89 6.23 2.32 11.86
N ASP A 90 7.44 2.20 11.34
CA ASP A 90 8.69 2.36 12.07
C ASP A 90 9.51 3.48 11.41
N MET A 91 9.71 4.59 12.12
CA MET A 91 10.40 5.76 11.64
C MET A 91 11.83 5.80 12.18
N VAL A 92 12.78 6.28 11.37
CA VAL A 92 14.18 6.41 11.77
C VAL A 92 14.34 7.38 12.95
N ASP A 93 13.63 8.51 12.89
CA ASP A 93 13.68 9.55 13.91
C ASP A 93 12.37 9.63 14.70
N GLU A 94 12.43 10.09 15.95
CA GLU A 94 11.21 10.39 16.73
C GLU A 94 10.46 11.58 16.12
N GLY A 95 9.13 11.50 16.15
CA GLY A 95 8.27 12.55 15.64
C GLY A 95 6.81 12.35 16.02
N GLU A 96 5.99 13.32 15.69
CA GLU A 96 4.55 13.22 15.83
C GLU A 96 3.99 12.32 14.70
N ILE A 97 3.46 11.15 15.06
CA ILE A 97 2.78 10.24 14.14
C ILE A 97 1.29 10.36 14.37
N LYS A 98 0.54 10.67 13.31
CA LYS A 98 -0.93 10.65 13.29
C LYS A 98 -1.39 9.67 12.24
N LEU A 99 -2.15 8.68 12.68
CA LEU A 99 -2.77 7.69 11.82
C LEU A 99 -4.29 7.85 11.87
N LYS A 100 -4.89 8.18 10.74
CA LYS A 100 -6.34 8.18 10.56
C LYS A 100 -6.72 6.99 9.72
N TYR A 101 -7.66 6.19 10.21
CA TYR A 101 -8.04 4.97 9.50
C TYR A 101 -9.54 4.72 9.54
N ASN A 102 -10.00 3.96 8.59
CA ASN A 102 -11.31 3.31 8.58
C ASN A 102 -11.24 2.02 7.80
N TYR A 103 -12.19 1.13 8.03
CA TYR A 103 -12.30 -0.11 7.25
C TYR A 103 -13.73 -0.30 6.74
N LEU A 104 -13.84 -1.03 5.66
CA LEU A 104 -15.11 -1.36 5.03
C LEU A 104 -15.11 -2.81 4.55
N ILE A 105 -16.30 -3.40 4.56
CA ILE A 105 -16.56 -4.72 4.03
C ILE A 105 -17.58 -4.55 2.92
N LYS A 106 -17.27 -5.08 1.73
CA LYS A 106 -18.19 -5.02 0.60
C LYS A 106 -18.28 -6.35 -0.14
N ILE A 107 -19.42 -6.58 -0.78
CA ILE A 107 -19.59 -7.63 -1.77
C ILE A 107 -19.40 -7.01 -3.15
N VAL A 108 -18.65 -7.71 -4.00
CA VAL A 108 -18.42 -7.35 -5.39
C VAL A 108 -18.76 -8.53 -6.27
N VAL A 109 -19.75 -8.38 -7.12
CA VAL A 109 -20.02 -9.29 -8.23
C VAL A 109 -19.38 -8.67 -9.46
N PRO A 110 -18.34 -9.28 -10.05
CA PRO A 110 -17.60 -8.67 -11.15
C PRO A 110 -18.52 -8.15 -12.25
N ASP A 111 -18.27 -6.92 -12.72
CA ASP A 111 -18.96 -6.22 -13.79
C ASP A 111 -20.50 -6.03 -13.60
N LYS A 112 -21.02 -6.28 -12.39
CA LYS A 112 -22.48 -6.26 -12.15
C LYS A 112 -22.89 -5.44 -10.93
N ILE A 113 -22.40 -5.79 -9.74
CA ILE A 113 -22.93 -5.27 -8.48
C ILE A 113 -21.79 -5.03 -7.50
N GLU A 114 -21.81 -3.88 -6.85
CA GLU A 114 -21.03 -3.60 -5.66
C GLU A 114 -21.95 -3.18 -4.52
N LYS A 115 -21.84 -3.81 -3.36
CA LYS A 115 -22.66 -3.51 -2.20
C LYS A 115 -21.81 -3.44 -0.93
N ILE A 116 -21.83 -2.30 -0.26
CA ILE A 116 -21.19 -2.13 1.04
C ILE A 116 -22.04 -2.83 2.10
N LEU A 117 -21.42 -3.76 2.84
CA LEU A 117 -22.03 -4.47 3.97
C LEU A 117 -21.81 -3.70 5.27
N TYR A 118 -20.61 -3.18 5.43
CA TYR A 118 -20.20 -2.46 6.63
C TYR A 118 -19.18 -1.38 6.28
N LYS A 119 -19.25 -0.25 6.97
CA LYS A 119 -18.26 0.83 6.90
C LYS A 119 -18.09 1.40 8.30
N SER A 120 -16.88 1.36 8.83
CA SER A 120 -16.58 1.96 10.13
C SER A 120 -16.56 3.48 10.04
N LYS A 121 -16.66 4.13 11.19
CA LYS A 121 -16.28 5.54 11.35
C LYS A 121 -14.77 5.68 11.16
N TYR A 122 -14.32 6.90 10.96
CA TYR A 122 -12.89 7.19 11.01
C TYR A 122 -12.41 7.19 12.46
N PHE A 123 -11.33 6.47 12.70
CA PHE A 123 -10.60 6.47 13.95
C PHE A 123 -9.30 7.23 13.78
N LYS A 124 -8.74 7.69 14.91
CA LYS A 124 -7.45 8.39 14.92
C LYS A 124 -6.59 7.78 16.01
N LEU A 125 -5.33 7.57 15.69
CA LEU A 125 -4.25 7.28 16.64
C LEU A 125 -3.22 8.38 16.49
N GLU A 126 -2.75 8.92 17.61
CA GLU A 126 -1.72 9.96 17.65
C GLU A 126 -0.70 9.56 18.71
N ASN A 127 0.58 9.59 18.33
CA ASN A 127 1.67 9.28 19.23
C ASN A 127 2.91 10.13 18.86
N HIS A 128 3.73 10.43 19.86
CA HIS A 128 5.04 11.04 19.64
C HIS A 128 6.10 9.98 19.92
N SER A 129 6.53 9.27 18.88
CA SER A 129 7.41 8.10 18.98
C SER A 129 8.07 7.82 17.63
N LYS A 130 8.86 6.77 17.58
CA LYS A 130 9.39 6.22 16.33
C LYS A 130 8.41 5.22 15.69
N GLU A 131 7.55 4.62 16.49
CA GLU A 131 6.70 3.52 16.05
C GLU A 131 5.24 3.78 16.41
N ILE A 132 4.34 3.36 15.52
CA ILE A 132 2.92 3.23 15.79
C ILE A 132 2.41 1.89 15.23
N THR A 133 1.61 1.19 16.03
CA THR A 133 1.00 -0.08 15.65
C THR A 133 -0.52 0.04 15.70
N LEU A 134 -1.18 -0.52 14.70
CA LEU A 134 -2.62 -0.65 14.62
C LEU A 134 -3.00 -2.13 14.48
N GLU A 135 -3.90 -2.59 15.33
CA GLU A 135 -4.54 -3.90 15.21
C GLU A 135 -6.05 -3.75 15.04
N LEU A 136 -6.58 -4.33 13.98
CA LEU A 136 -8.01 -4.43 13.73
C LEU A 136 -8.41 -5.90 13.76
N ASN A 137 -9.45 -6.22 14.53
CA ASN A 137 -10.02 -7.55 14.59
C ASN A 137 -11.48 -7.50 14.15
N ASP A 138 -11.89 -8.39 13.28
CA ASP A 138 -13.28 -8.61 12.91
C ASP A 138 -13.63 -10.09 13.06
N ASP A 139 -14.38 -10.42 14.09
CA ASP A 139 -14.79 -11.78 14.46
C ASP A 139 -16.20 -12.10 13.93
N SER A 140 -16.84 -11.20 13.19
CA SER A 140 -18.28 -11.19 13.01
C SER A 140 -18.79 -11.60 11.63
N ILE A 141 -17.93 -12.12 10.76
CA ILE A 141 -18.33 -12.44 9.39
C ILE A 141 -19.21 -13.66 9.36
N ASN A 142 -20.50 -13.39 9.24
CA ASN A 142 -21.50 -14.43 9.08
C ASN A 142 -21.75 -14.75 7.61
N LEU A 143 -21.01 -15.73 7.09
CA LEU A 143 -21.14 -16.16 5.69
C LEU A 143 -22.55 -16.62 5.32
N THR A 144 -23.33 -17.16 6.26
CA THR A 144 -24.71 -17.55 6.01
C THR A 144 -25.61 -16.34 5.70
N LYS A 145 -25.41 -15.22 6.43
CA LYS A 145 -26.12 -13.98 6.12
C LYS A 145 -25.75 -13.43 4.74
N ILE A 146 -24.49 -13.59 4.36
CA ILE A 146 -24.02 -13.18 3.03
C ILE A 146 -24.64 -14.04 1.94
N ASP A 147 -24.70 -15.36 2.12
CA ASP A 147 -25.35 -16.25 1.17
C ASP A 147 -26.84 -15.92 0.99
N LEU A 148 -27.56 -15.62 2.07
CA LEU A 148 -28.95 -15.16 2.02
C LEU A 148 -29.10 -13.83 1.26
N LEU A 149 -28.15 -12.90 1.46
CA LEU A 149 -28.15 -11.63 0.74
C LEU A 149 -27.91 -11.83 -0.76
N ILE A 150 -26.96 -12.71 -1.14
CA ILE A 150 -26.70 -13.05 -2.53
C ILE A 150 -27.94 -13.69 -3.17
N GLY A 151 -28.59 -14.64 -2.50
CA GLY A 151 -29.84 -15.24 -2.98
C GLY A 151 -30.95 -14.21 -3.19
N LYS A 152 -31.06 -13.22 -2.30
CA LYS A 152 -32.01 -12.11 -2.46
C LYS A 152 -31.67 -11.24 -3.68
N ILE A 153 -30.39 -10.90 -3.88
CA ILE A 153 -29.93 -10.15 -5.06
C ILE A 153 -30.24 -10.93 -6.35
N GLU A 154 -29.98 -12.25 -6.39
CA GLU A 154 -30.30 -13.11 -7.53
C GLU A 154 -31.81 -13.08 -7.85
N THR A 155 -32.65 -13.14 -6.81
CA THR A 155 -34.11 -13.12 -6.97
C THR A 155 -34.62 -11.77 -7.46
N GLU A 156 -34.11 -10.66 -6.90
CA GLU A 156 -34.55 -9.30 -7.25
C GLU A 156 -34.05 -8.84 -8.62
N SER A 157 -32.83 -9.26 -9.01
CA SER A 157 -32.18 -8.84 -10.26
C SER A 157 -32.42 -9.76 -11.43
N GLY A 158 -32.88 -11.00 -11.19
CA GLY A 158 -32.92 -12.06 -12.19
C GLY A 158 -31.55 -12.57 -12.65
N LEU A 159 -30.47 -12.13 -12.01
CA LEU A 159 -29.11 -12.53 -12.33
C LEU A 159 -28.77 -13.84 -11.63
N ARG A 160 -28.08 -14.74 -12.33
CA ARG A 160 -27.43 -15.89 -11.71
C ARG A 160 -25.99 -15.51 -11.33
N ILE A 161 -25.69 -15.51 -10.05
CA ILE A 161 -24.35 -15.17 -9.51
C ILE A 161 -23.60 -16.47 -9.28
N GLN A 162 -22.57 -16.72 -10.08
CA GLN A 162 -21.69 -17.89 -9.95
C GLN A 162 -20.50 -17.60 -9.05
N ASP A 163 -19.96 -16.38 -9.16
CA ASP A 163 -18.78 -15.94 -8.45
C ASP A 163 -19.03 -14.56 -7.83
N TYR A 164 -18.52 -14.35 -6.63
CA TYR A 164 -18.51 -13.03 -6.00
C TYR A 164 -17.36 -12.92 -5.01
N ASN A 165 -16.92 -11.70 -4.78
CA ASN A 165 -15.87 -11.37 -3.81
C ASN A 165 -16.50 -10.74 -2.57
N ILE A 166 -15.94 -11.06 -1.41
CA ILE A 166 -16.08 -10.27 -0.19
C ILE A 166 -14.75 -9.61 0.03
N GLU A 167 -14.74 -8.29 -0.03
CA GLU A 167 -13.51 -7.49 0.13
C GLU A 167 -13.50 -6.79 1.48
N PHE A 168 -12.42 -7.00 2.23
CA PHE A 168 -12.09 -6.27 3.45
C PHE A 168 -11.06 -5.24 3.07
N ILE A 169 -11.40 -3.96 3.19
CA ILE A 169 -10.55 -2.87 2.75
C ILE A 169 -10.24 -2.00 3.94
N THR A 170 -8.96 -1.84 4.26
CA THR A 170 -8.47 -0.89 5.26
C THR A 170 -7.85 0.31 4.55
N LYS A 171 -8.35 1.49 4.89
CA LYS A 171 -7.82 2.77 4.37
C LYS A 171 -7.14 3.49 5.51
N LEU A 172 -5.90 3.87 5.28
CA LEU A 172 -5.03 4.54 6.23
C LEU A 172 -4.57 5.87 5.65
N ASN A 173 -4.49 6.87 6.48
CA ASN A 173 -3.85 8.14 6.18
C ASN A 173 -2.82 8.39 7.27
N LEU A 174 -1.55 8.29 6.91
CA LEU A 174 -0.40 8.53 7.75
C LEU A 174 0.04 9.98 7.61
N LEU A 175 0.26 10.66 8.72
CA LEU A 175 0.93 11.93 8.80
C LEU A 175 2.06 11.81 9.83
N TYR A 176 3.28 12.02 9.39
CA TYR A 176 4.45 12.10 10.25
C TYR A 176 5.03 13.51 10.20
N ARG A 177 5.39 14.04 11.35
CA ARG A 177 6.03 15.36 11.52
C ARG A 177 7.20 15.29 12.47
N ASN A 178 8.33 15.72 11.97
CA ASN A 178 9.53 16.02 12.73
C ASN A 178 10.13 17.29 12.12
N ASN A 179 11.40 17.33 11.70
CA ASN A 179 12.00 18.40 10.88
C ASN A 179 11.43 18.42 9.44
N ILE A 180 10.78 17.35 9.04
CA ILE A 180 10.10 17.16 7.77
C ILE A 180 8.64 16.74 8.02
N THR A 181 7.80 16.90 7.00
CA THR A 181 6.41 16.41 7.00
C THR A 181 6.24 15.38 5.90
N LEU A 182 5.80 14.18 6.28
CA LEU A 182 5.43 13.11 5.36
C LEU A 182 3.93 12.85 5.49
N THR A 183 3.26 12.67 4.36
CA THR A 183 1.86 12.23 4.31
C THR A 183 1.75 11.07 3.33
N ASP A 184 1.15 9.97 3.76
CA ASP A 184 0.87 8.83 2.90
C ASP A 184 -0.58 8.37 3.03
N ASN A 185 -1.15 7.94 1.90
CA ASN A 185 -2.50 7.39 1.82
C ASN A 185 -2.39 5.95 1.33
N ILE A 186 -2.82 5.03 2.15
CA ILE A 186 -2.65 3.61 1.94
C ILE A 186 -4.03 2.95 1.88
N GLU A 187 -4.20 2.06 0.93
CA GLU A 187 -5.34 1.16 0.87
C GLU A 187 -4.81 -0.26 0.77
N THR A 188 -5.20 -1.11 1.70
CA THR A 188 -4.87 -2.54 1.70
C THR A 188 -6.14 -3.36 1.69
N LYS A 189 -6.08 -4.56 1.11
CA LYS A 189 -7.26 -5.36 0.84
C LYS A 189 -7.00 -6.84 1.08
N LEU A 190 -7.95 -7.51 1.76
CA LEU A 190 -8.12 -8.96 1.77
C LEU A 190 -9.36 -9.30 0.93
N VAL A 191 -9.22 -10.19 -0.02
CA VAL A 191 -10.29 -10.65 -0.90
C VAL A 191 -10.61 -12.11 -0.61
N MET A 192 -11.86 -12.38 -0.33
CA MET A 192 -12.44 -13.73 -0.31
C MET A 192 -13.22 -13.92 -1.60
N ASN A 193 -12.70 -14.69 -2.52
CA ASN A 193 -13.40 -15.06 -3.74
C ASN A 193 -14.21 -16.34 -3.51
N ILE A 194 -15.52 -16.26 -3.64
CA ILE A 194 -16.45 -17.37 -3.46
C ILE A 194 -16.88 -17.87 -4.83
N LEU A 195 -16.46 -19.09 -5.15
CA LEU A 195 -16.72 -19.78 -6.40
C LEU A 195 -17.79 -20.84 -6.17
N LYS A 196 -18.98 -20.65 -6.75
CA LYS A 196 -20.04 -21.65 -6.75
C LYS A 196 -19.77 -22.69 -7.86
N ARG A 197 -19.32 -23.88 -7.49
CA ARG A 197 -19.04 -24.98 -8.43
C ARG A 197 -20.01 -26.12 -8.19
N SER A 198 -20.77 -26.49 -9.22
CA SER A 198 -21.81 -27.50 -9.14
C SER A 198 -21.28 -28.93 -8.83
N GLU A 199 -20.07 -29.26 -9.28
CA GLU A 199 -19.52 -30.63 -9.20
C GLU A 199 -18.68 -30.88 -7.95
N LEU A 200 -17.92 -29.89 -7.48
CA LEU A 200 -16.98 -30.03 -6.36
C LEU A 200 -17.46 -29.34 -5.08
N GLY A 201 -18.60 -28.67 -5.11
CA GLY A 201 -19.07 -27.79 -4.05
C GLY A 201 -18.41 -26.40 -4.10
N ASP A 202 -18.98 -25.47 -3.34
CA ASP A 202 -18.49 -24.09 -3.29
C ASP A 202 -17.13 -24.02 -2.60
N ILE A 203 -16.23 -23.23 -3.16
CA ILE A 203 -14.87 -23.01 -2.66
C ILE A 203 -14.70 -21.53 -2.32
N ILE A 204 -14.02 -21.24 -1.24
CA ILE A 204 -13.54 -19.92 -0.89
C ILE A 204 -12.04 -19.88 -1.16
N LYS A 205 -11.58 -18.91 -1.94
CA LYS A 205 -10.16 -18.59 -2.13
C LYS A 205 -9.85 -17.27 -1.47
N PHE A 206 -8.69 -17.17 -0.86
CA PHE A 206 -8.21 -15.98 -0.19
C PHE A 206 -7.02 -15.39 -0.95
N SER A 207 -6.98 -14.07 -1.06
CA SER A 207 -5.82 -13.31 -1.51
C SER A 207 -5.74 -12.00 -0.75
N SER A 208 -4.54 -11.53 -0.42
CA SER A 208 -4.33 -10.28 0.29
C SER A 208 -3.25 -9.45 -0.38
N ASP A 209 -3.47 -8.14 -0.39
CA ASP A 209 -2.47 -7.16 -0.76
C ASP A 209 -1.72 -6.77 0.52
N ASN A 210 -0.59 -7.44 0.78
CA ASN A 210 0.28 -7.08 1.89
C ASN A 210 1.08 -5.84 1.52
N LEU A 211 1.15 -4.90 2.45
CA LEU A 211 1.95 -3.69 2.32
C LEU A 211 3.35 -3.91 2.90
N SER A 212 4.36 -3.55 2.14
CA SER A 212 5.73 -3.37 2.61
C SER A 212 6.34 -2.25 1.79
N LYS A 213 6.61 -1.10 2.42
CA LYS A 213 7.06 0.11 1.73
C LYS A 213 8.09 0.84 2.57
N THR A 214 9.14 1.32 1.92
CA THR A 214 10.11 2.26 2.47
C THR A 214 9.60 3.69 2.23
N LEU A 215 9.65 4.50 3.27
CA LEU A 215 9.18 5.89 3.30
C LEU A 215 10.33 6.88 3.09
#